data_1f53d53efaa92df3c0124d30da852b14
#
_entry.id   1f53d53efaa92df3c0124d30da852b14
#
_cell.length_a   1.000
_cell.length_b   1.000
_cell.length_c   1.000
_cell.angle_alpha   90.00
_cell.angle_beta   90.00
_cell.angle_gamma   90.00
#
_symmetry.space_group_name_H-M   'P 1'
#
loop_
_entity.id
_entity.type
_entity.pdbx_description
1 polymer ?
#
loop_
_entity_poly.entity_id
_entity_poly.type
_entity_poly.pdbx_seq_one_letter_code
_entity_poly.pdbx_strand_id
1 'polypeptide(L)'
;NISNSYFRTKFESELPTFSGNSGIGVISDTDAQPIIVNCHLGKFAIVTVAMITNLATLERELLAKGNHFSEHSNGITNQTELVAMLISEGKTFTEGIENVYRQIKGSCSMLLLTENGIIAARDKYGRTPIILGKGADGYALSSESCAFDNLGYNIDYFVGPGEILLVNADGYTQLRKPGKKMQICSFLWVYYGYPVCEYEGNNVDQMRYDCGVEMGKNDEIEADFVSGIPDSGIGMALGYAAGKGIPYKRGFVKYTPT
;
A
#
# COMPACT_ATOMS: atom_id res chain seq x y z
N ASN A 1 12.59 11.77 -9.28
CA ASN A 1 11.82 12.56 -8.33
C ASN A 1 10.79 13.42 -9.08
N ILE A 2 9.50 13.11 -8.93
CA ILE A 2 8.41 13.78 -9.64
C ILE A 2 7.67 14.62 -8.61
N SER A 3 8.14 15.83 -8.35
CA SER A 3 7.28 16.80 -7.70
C SER A 3 6.32 17.40 -8.74
N ASN A 4 5.02 17.22 -8.51
CA ASN A 4 3.95 17.95 -9.23
C ASN A 4 3.77 17.69 -10.73
N SER A 5 4.19 16.55 -11.30
CA SER A 5 3.81 16.17 -12.65
C SER A 5 3.09 14.83 -12.70
N TYR A 6 2.11 14.73 -13.58
CA TYR A 6 1.39 13.49 -13.80
C TYR A 6 2.36 12.42 -14.34
N PHE A 7 2.19 11.18 -13.92
CA PHE A 7 2.97 10.01 -14.36
C PHE A 7 3.14 10.00 -15.90
N ARG A 8 2.03 10.19 -16.62
CA ARG A 8 2.01 10.20 -18.08
C ARG A 8 2.95 11.27 -18.67
N THR A 9 2.91 12.48 -18.17
CA THR A 9 3.75 13.59 -18.65
C THR A 9 5.23 13.30 -18.49
N LYS A 10 5.62 12.55 -17.48
CA LYS A 10 7.02 12.21 -17.23
C LYS A 10 7.50 11.01 -18.03
N PHE A 11 6.68 9.98 -18.15
CA PHE A 11 7.10 8.69 -18.70
C PHE A 11 6.60 8.45 -20.14
N GLU A 12 5.72 9.29 -20.69
CA GLU A 12 5.12 9.08 -22.01
C GLU A 12 6.18 8.93 -23.13
N SER A 13 7.26 9.71 -23.06
CA SER A 13 8.37 9.61 -24.01
C SER A 13 9.28 8.39 -23.78
N GLU A 14 9.34 7.87 -22.56
CA GLU A 14 10.20 6.76 -22.17
C GLU A 14 9.50 5.40 -22.29
N LEU A 15 8.17 5.36 -22.10
CA LEU A 15 7.39 4.12 -22.16
C LEU A 15 7.65 3.26 -23.41
N PRO A 16 7.78 3.82 -24.63
CA PRO A 16 8.10 3.02 -25.81
C PRO A 16 9.47 2.38 -25.80
N THR A 17 10.38 2.85 -24.92
CA THR A 17 11.75 2.30 -24.80
C THR A 17 11.83 1.15 -23.81
N PHE A 18 10.80 0.93 -23.00
CA PHE A 18 10.75 -0.18 -22.05
C PHE A 18 10.54 -1.49 -22.79
N SER A 19 11.47 -2.41 -22.63
CA SER A 19 11.45 -3.74 -23.28
C SER A 19 11.10 -4.89 -22.33
N GLY A 20 10.92 -4.60 -21.06
CA GLY A 20 10.57 -5.61 -20.05
C GLY A 20 9.07 -5.90 -20.01
N ASN A 21 8.72 -7.10 -19.56
CA ASN A 21 7.35 -7.55 -19.33
C ASN A 21 6.91 -7.49 -17.84
N SER A 22 7.78 -7.03 -16.96
CA SER A 22 7.52 -6.89 -15.53
C SER A 22 8.12 -5.60 -15.00
N GLY A 23 7.45 -4.97 -14.05
CA GLY A 23 7.92 -3.72 -13.44
C GLY A 23 7.35 -3.52 -12.04
N ILE A 24 8.04 -2.70 -11.24
CA ILE A 24 7.54 -2.21 -9.97
C ILE A 24 7.62 -0.69 -9.93
N GLY A 25 6.76 -0.07 -9.15
CA GLY A 25 6.74 1.38 -8.96
C GLY A 25 6.10 1.75 -7.63
N VAL A 26 6.32 2.99 -7.22
CA VAL A 26 5.76 3.53 -5.99
C VAL A 26 5.56 5.04 -6.11
N ILE A 27 4.54 5.54 -5.42
CA ILE A 27 4.40 6.97 -5.12
C ILE A 27 4.91 7.14 -3.70
N SER A 28 5.93 7.97 -3.53
CA SER A 28 6.56 8.24 -2.22
C SER A 28 6.83 9.72 -2.07
N ASP A 29 6.45 10.26 -0.92
CA ASP A 29 6.69 11.67 -0.57
C ASP A 29 8.01 11.87 0.18
N THR A 30 8.60 10.80 0.70
CA THR A 30 9.74 10.86 1.62
C THR A 30 10.99 10.22 1.06
N ASP A 31 10.91 8.97 0.63
CA ASP A 31 12.08 8.17 0.26
C ASP A 31 12.25 8.07 -1.26
N ALA A 32 13.49 8.19 -1.75
CA ALA A 32 13.82 7.86 -3.12
C ALA A 32 13.67 6.35 -3.33
N GLN A 33 12.83 5.94 -4.27
CA GLN A 33 12.50 4.56 -4.61
C GLN A 33 12.20 4.46 -6.11
N PRO A 34 12.33 3.27 -6.74
CA PRO A 34 12.87 2.01 -6.18
C PRO A 34 14.37 2.07 -5.89
N ILE A 35 14.84 1.22 -4.96
CA ILE A 35 16.25 0.98 -4.70
C ILE A 35 16.70 -0.29 -5.45
N ILE A 36 17.80 -0.21 -6.17
CA ILE A 36 18.39 -1.35 -6.89
C ILE A 36 19.55 -1.89 -6.07
N VAL A 37 19.54 -3.18 -5.79
CA VAL A 37 20.55 -3.88 -5.00
C VAL A 37 21.14 -5.02 -5.81
N ASN A 38 22.45 -5.20 -5.70
CA ASN A 38 23.15 -6.37 -6.20
C ASN A 38 23.88 -7.04 -5.03
N CYS A 39 23.48 -8.22 -4.65
CA CYS A 39 24.04 -8.97 -3.53
C CYS A 39 24.13 -10.47 -3.86
N HIS A 40 24.50 -11.29 -2.87
CA HIS A 40 24.60 -12.74 -3.05
C HIS A 40 23.26 -13.44 -3.39
N LEU A 41 22.12 -12.79 -3.18
CA LEU A 41 20.79 -13.29 -3.60
C LEU A 41 20.49 -13.00 -5.09
N GLY A 42 21.38 -12.28 -5.77
CA GLY A 42 21.19 -11.77 -7.11
C GLY A 42 20.85 -10.28 -7.14
N LYS A 43 20.54 -9.78 -8.33
CA LYS A 43 20.12 -8.40 -8.55
C LYS A 43 18.61 -8.29 -8.34
N PHE A 44 18.17 -7.31 -7.57
CA PHE A 44 16.74 -7.00 -7.39
C PHE A 44 16.52 -5.50 -7.26
N ALA A 45 15.31 -5.07 -7.57
CA ALA A 45 14.82 -3.74 -7.23
C ALA A 45 13.72 -3.86 -6.17
N ILE A 46 13.66 -2.92 -5.23
CA ILE A 46 12.68 -2.94 -4.14
C ILE A 46 11.95 -1.63 -4.01
N VAL A 47 10.65 -1.72 -3.75
CA VAL A 47 9.81 -0.62 -3.28
C VAL A 47 9.12 -1.01 -1.98
N THR A 48 8.90 -0.03 -1.10
CA THR A 48 8.28 -0.25 0.20
C THR A 48 7.21 0.80 0.50
N VAL A 49 6.18 0.37 1.22
CA VAL A 49 5.31 1.25 2.00
C VAL A 49 5.59 0.93 3.47
N ALA A 50 6.37 1.77 4.11
CA ALA A 50 6.94 1.48 5.41
C ALA A 50 6.79 2.66 6.40
N MET A 51 6.66 2.29 7.67
CA MET A 51 6.81 3.18 8.83
C MET A 51 7.62 2.42 9.88
N ILE A 52 8.93 2.67 9.94
CA ILE A 52 9.87 1.98 10.83
C ILE A 52 10.23 2.87 12.01
N THR A 53 9.68 2.55 13.18
CA THR A 53 9.86 3.40 14.38
C THR A 53 11.20 3.19 15.09
N ASN A 54 11.90 2.09 14.82
CA ASN A 54 13.24 1.80 15.36
C ASN A 54 14.35 1.98 14.32
N LEU A 55 14.15 2.82 13.30
CA LEU A 55 15.08 3.05 12.19
C LEU A 55 16.49 3.36 12.68
N ALA A 56 16.67 4.37 13.53
CA ALA A 56 17.98 4.78 14.05
C ALA A 56 18.71 3.69 14.85
N THR A 57 17.98 2.75 15.45
CA THR A 57 18.60 1.61 16.15
C THR A 57 19.16 0.60 15.15
N LEU A 58 18.35 0.23 14.16
CA LEU A 58 18.75 -0.71 13.12
C LEU A 58 19.87 -0.15 12.26
N GLU A 59 19.85 1.13 11.95
CA GLU A 59 20.93 1.83 11.25
C GLU A 59 22.26 1.67 11.99
N ARG A 60 22.29 1.98 13.30
CA ARG A 60 23.52 1.82 14.10
C ARG A 60 24.01 0.38 14.16
N GLU A 61 23.10 -0.58 14.25
CA GLU A 61 23.45 -2.01 14.26
C GLU A 61 24.06 -2.46 12.93
N LEU A 62 23.49 -2.00 11.80
CA LEU A 62 24.00 -2.30 10.47
C LEU A 62 25.37 -1.63 10.22
N LEU A 63 25.55 -0.37 10.62
CA LEU A 63 26.81 0.34 10.53
C LEU A 63 27.89 -0.36 11.37
N ALA A 64 27.56 -0.83 12.57
CA ALA A 64 28.48 -1.58 13.43
C ALA A 64 28.95 -2.92 12.81
N LYS A 65 28.14 -3.50 11.91
CA LYS A 65 28.49 -4.70 11.11
C LYS A 65 29.32 -4.37 9.85
N GLY A 66 29.63 -3.11 9.61
CA GLY A 66 30.38 -2.67 8.43
C GLY A 66 29.54 -2.40 7.19
N ASN A 67 28.22 -2.38 7.31
CA ASN A 67 27.35 -1.91 6.23
C ASN A 67 27.47 -0.39 6.07
N HIS A 68 27.06 0.12 4.93
CA HIS A 68 27.01 1.56 4.63
C HIS A 68 25.72 1.90 3.92
N PHE A 69 25.26 3.13 4.10
CA PHE A 69 24.06 3.67 3.45
C PHE A 69 24.48 4.69 2.40
N SER A 70 23.85 4.65 1.24
CA SER A 70 24.12 5.54 0.10
C SER A 70 23.02 6.61 -0.05
N GLU A 71 21.79 6.26 0.34
CA GLU A 71 20.62 7.10 0.12
C GLU A 71 20.16 7.74 1.43
N HIS A 72 20.10 9.07 1.41
CA HIS A 72 19.57 9.86 2.53
C HIS A 72 18.45 10.77 2.04
N SER A 73 17.31 10.72 2.69
CA SER A 73 16.17 11.60 2.46
C SER A 73 16.09 12.62 3.58
N ASN A 74 16.37 13.89 3.29
CA ASN A 74 16.36 14.98 4.29
C ASN A 74 17.27 14.74 5.52
N GLY A 75 18.44 14.12 5.30
CA GLY A 75 19.39 13.79 6.38
C GLY A 75 19.02 12.57 7.21
N ILE A 76 17.99 11.83 6.82
CA ILE A 76 17.56 10.58 7.45
C ILE A 76 17.87 9.43 6.49
N THR A 77 18.34 8.31 7.02
CA THR A 77 18.58 7.08 6.25
C THR A 77 17.31 6.62 5.55
N ASN A 78 17.42 6.30 4.27
CA ASN A 78 16.30 5.79 3.48
C ASN A 78 15.80 4.45 4.04
N GLN A 79 14.51 4.40 4.42
CA GLN A 79 13.91 3.20 5.02
C GLN A 79 13.93 2.00 4.07
N THR A 80 13.76 2.24 2.77
CA THR A 80 13.77 1.20 1.74
C THR A 80 15.16 0.60 1.58
N GLU A 81 16.22 1.41 1.65
CA GLU A 81 17.61 0.92 1.62
C GLU A 81 17.91 0.07 2.86
N LEU A 82 17.48 0.51 4.05
CA LEU A 82 17.62 -0.28 5.28
C LEU A 82 16.91 -1.64 5.16
N VAL A 83 15.69 -1.66 4.64
CA VAL A 83 14.95 -2.91 4.42
C VAL A 83 15.70 -3.82 3.44
N ALA A 84 16.26 -3.27 2.35
CA ALA A 84 17.04 -4.01 1.38
C ALA A 84 18.29 -4.66 2.00
N MET A 85 18.98 -3.94 2.92
CA MET A 85 20.12 -4.49 3.66
C MET A 85 19.71 -5.63 4.59
N LEU A 86 18.60 -5.48 5.34
CA LEU A 86 18.08 -6.55 6.20
C LEU A 86 17.70 -7.80 5.39
N ILE A 87 17.15 -7.62 4.18
CA ILE A 87 16.86 -8.73 3.26
C ILE A 87 18.16 -9.40 2.83
N SER A 88 19.17 -8.62 2.52
CA SER A 88 20.47 -9.13 2.09
C SER A 88 21.26 -9.88 3.18
N GLU A 89 20.85 -9.85 4.45
CA GLU A 89 21.40 -10.71 5.50
C GLU A 89 20.88 -12.16 5.44
N GLY A 90 19.78 -12.43 4.72
CA GLY A 90 19.21 -13.78 4.57
C GLY A 90 19.94 -14.64 3.54
N LYS A 91 19.81 -15.95 3.63
CA LYS A 91 20.32 -16.90 2.64
C LYS A 91 19.41 -17.03 1.41
N THR A 92 18.16 -16.61 1.55
CA THR A 92 17.12 -16.54 0.51
C THR A 92 16.33 -15.26 0.68
N PHE A 93 15.62 -14.82 -0.35
CA PHE A 93 14.70 -13.68 -0.23
C PHE A 93 13.66 -13.89 0.87
N THR A 94 13.08 -15.09 0.99
CA THR A 94 12.12 -15.41 2.03
C THR A 94 12.70 -15.24 3.43
N GLU A 95 13.89 -15.79 3.69
CA GLU A 95 14.57 -15.64 4.98
C GLU A 95 14.92 -14.18 5.25
N GLY A 96 15.39 -13.44 4.26
CA GLY A 96 15.68 -12.02 4.36
C GLY A 96 14.46 -11.19 4.71
N ILE A 97 13.31 -11.45 4.07
CA ILE A 97 12.03 -10.79 4.39
C ILE A 97 11.57 -11.16 5.81
N GLU A 98 11.75 -12.40 6.23
CA GLU A 98 11.47 -12.80 7.61
C GLU A 98 12.38 -12.09 8.63
N ASN A 99 13.64 -11.78 8.26
CA ASN A 99 14.52 -10.93 9.08
C ASN A 99 13.90 -9.54 9.27
N VAL A 100 13.42 -8.93 8.19
CA VAL A 100 12.69 -7.65 8.27
C VAL A 100 11.52 -7.75 9.24
N TYR A 101 10.67 -8.77 9.13
CA TYR A 101 9.51 -8.96 10.02
C TYR A 101 9.90 -9.14 11.49
N ARG A 102 11.07 -9.71 11.78
CA ARG A 102 11.56 -9.89 13.16
C ARG A 102 12.14 -8.62 13.73
N GLN A 103 12.89 -7.86 12.94
CA GLN A 103 13.73 -6.76 13.43
C GLN A 103 13.00 -5.42 13.46
N ILE A 104 12.13 -5.13 12.49
CA ILE A 104 11.45 -3.84 12.44
C ILE A 104 10.34 -3.73 13.50
N LYS A 105 10.22 -2.54 14.09
CA LYS A 105 9.06 -2.09 14.84
C LYS A 105 8.30 -1.09 13.99
N GLY A 106 7.01 -1.37 13.73
CA GLY A 106 6.19 -0.59 12.81
C GLY A 106 5.55 -1.47 11.74
N SER A 107 5.50 -0.99 10.51
CA SER A 107 4.95 -1.70 9.37
C SER A 107 5.86 -1.59 8.15
N CYS A 108 5.85 -2.61 7.30
CA CYS A 108 6.52 -2.60 6.01
C CYS A 108 5.89 -3.64 5.09
N SER A 109 5.20 -3.17 4.06
CA SER A 109 4.81 -3.97 2.90
C SER A 109 5.75 -3.64 1.75
N MET A 110 6.11 -4.62 0.94
CA MET A 110 7.15 -4.45 -0.08
C MET A 110 6.90 -5.28 -1.33
N LEU A 111 7.40 -4.78 -2.45
CA LEU A 111 7.52 -5.53 -3.70
C LEU A 111 8.99 -5.56 -4.12
N LEU A 112 9.47 -6.74 -4.48
CA LEU A 112 10.82 -6.94 -5.01
C LEU A 112 10.72 -7.45 -6.44
N LEU A 113 11.28 -6.74 -7.39
CA LEU A 113 11.46 -7.23 -8.76
C LEU A 113 12.76 -8.01 -8.84
N THR A 114 12.66 -9.30 -9.15
CA THR A 114 13.75 -10.25 -9.27
C THR A 114 13.79 -10.88 -10.66
N GLU A 115 14.80 -11.67 -10.96
CA GLU A 115 14.88 -12.44 -12.23
C GLU A 115 13.76 -13.48 -12.36
N ASN A 116 13.20 -13.97 -11.24
CA ASN A 116 12.16 -15.00 -11.23
C ASN A 116 10.73 -14.45 -11.18
N GLY A 117 10.57 -13.14 -11.13
CA GLY A 117 9.28 -12.46 -11.00
C GLY A 117 9.25 -11.44 -9.87
N ILE A 118 8.05 -11.06 -9.45
CA ILE A 118 7.84 -10.09 -8.38
C ILE A 118 7.54 -10.83 -7.08
N ILE A 119 8.36 -10.60 -6.05
CA ILE A 119 8.07 -11.05 -4.70
C ILE A 119 7.22 -9.97 -4.03
N ALA A 120 6.01 -10.33 -3.63
CA ALA A 120 5.09 -9.50 -2.86
C ALA A 120 5.06 -9.95 -1.40
N ALA A 121 5.42 -9.07 -0.49
CA ALA A 121 5.49 -9.38 0.93
C ALA A 121 4.69 -8.34 1.73
N ARG A 122 3.55 -8.76 2.27
CA ARG A 122 2.69 -7.89 3.06
C ARG A 122 3.22 -7.76 4.48
N ASP A 123 3.06 -6.58 5.06
CA ASP A 123 3.39 -6.30 6.45
C ASP A 123 3.02 -7.45 7.40
N LYS A 124 3.87 -7.70 8.39
CA LYS A 124 3.74 -8.76 9.38
C LYS A 124 2.34 -8.89 10.01
N TYR A 125 1.66 -7.76 10.19
CA TYR A 125 0.31 -7.69 10.73
C TYR A 125 -0.75 -7.29 9.70
N GLY A 126 -0.38 -7.14 8.43
CA GLY A 126 -1.30 -6.78 7.38
C GLY A 126 -1.81 -5.34 7.41
N ARG A 127 -1.08 -4.42 8.05
CA ARG A 127 -1.50 -3.01 8.21
C ARG A 127 -1.64 -2.29 6.88
N THR A 128 -0.70 -2.52 5.96
CA THR A 128 -0.76 -2.00 4.59
C THR A 128 -1.18 -3.12 3.65
N PRO A 129 -2.28 -2.97 2.91
CA PRO A 129 -2.74 -3.97 1.97
C PRO A 129 -1.76 -4.21 0.82
N ILE A 130 -1.74 -5.43 0.33
CA ILE A 130 -1.28 -5.80 -1.01
C ILE A 130 -2.37 -6.69 -1.61
N ILE A 131 -2.84 -6.31 -2.78
CA ILE A 131 -3.91 -6.98 -3.49
C ILE A 131 -3.35 -7.48 -4.79
N LEU A 132 -3.65 -8.74 -5.14
CA LEU A 132 -3.32 -9.34 -6.41
C LEU A 132 -4.53 -9.26 -7.33
N GLY A 133 -4.34 -8.67 -8.49
CA GLY A 133 -5.32 -8.65 -9.57
C GLY A 133 -4.88 -9.56 -10.71
N LYS A 134 -5.85 -10.17 -11.38
CA LYS A 134 -5.66 -11.01 -12.56
C LYS A 134 -6.32 -10.37 -13.77
N GLY A 135 -5.55 -10.15 -14.83
CA GLY A 135 -6.00 -9.71 -16.15
C GLY A 135 -5.88 -10.80 -17.20
N ALA A 136 -6.20 -10.46 -18.45
CA ALA A 136 -6.08 -11.37 -19.58
C ALA A 136 -4.61 -11.76 -19.85
N ASP A 137 -3.70 -10.82 -19.67
CA ASP A 137 -2.29 -10.93 -20.08
C ASP A 137 -1.31 -11.05 -18.89
N GLY A 138 -1.81 -11.26 -17.67
CA GLY A 138 -0.94 -11.40 -16.52
C GLY A 138 -1.55 -10.96 -15.19
N TYR A 139 -0.67 -10.65 -14.26
CA TYR A 139 -1.01 -10.27 -12.89
C TYR A 139 -0.54 -8.86 -12.57
N ALA A 140 -1.27 -8.19 -11.69
CA ALA A 140 -0.90 -6.89 -11.15
C ALA A 140 -0.98 -6.92 -9.61
N LEU A 141 -0.11 -6.15 -8.97
CA LEU A 141 -0.08 -5.98 -7.52
C LEU A 141 -0.30 -4.50 -7.20
N SER A 142 -1.21 -4.21 -6.28
CA SER A 142 -1.49 -2.84 -5.85
C SER A 142 -1.80 -2.79 -4.36
N SER A 143 -1.58 -1.64 -3.75
CA SER A 143 -2.09 -1.34 -2.41
C SER A 143 -3.54 -0.85 -2.42
N GLU A 144 -4.08 -0.51 -3.61
CA GLU A 144 -5.44 -0.01 -3.80
C GLU A 144 -6.16 -0.80 -4.90
N SER A 145 -7.34 -1.33 -4.61
CA SER A 145 -8.08 -2.17 -5.57
C SER A 145 -8.64 -1.40 -6.76
N CYS A 146 -8.96 -0.12 -6.59
CA CYS A 146 -9.52 0.71 -7.67
C CYS A 146 -8.60 0.87 -8.89
N ALA A 147 -7.31 0.57 -8.75
CA ALA A 147 -6.39 0.54 -9.88
C ALA A 147 -6.75 -0.58 -10.89
N PHE A 148 -7.32 -1.67 -10.42
CA PHE A 148 -7.64 -2.84 -11.25
C PHE A 148 -8.79 -2.57 -12.21
N ASP A 149 -9.87 -1.96 -11.74
CA ASP A 149 -11.05 -1.65 -12.58
C ASP A 149 -10.65 -0.79 -13.78
N ASN A 150 -9.78 0.20 -13.57
CA ASN A 150 -9.28 1.08 -14.63
C ASN A 150 -8.40 0.38 -15.66
N LEU A 151 -7.82 -0.76 -15.32
CA LEU A 151 -6.87 -1.50 -16.15
C LEU A 151 -7.45 -2.81 -16.69
N GLY A 152 -8.70 -3.13 -16.38
CA GLY A 152 -9.36 -4.39 -16.81
C GLY A 152 -8.86 -5.62 -16.07
N TYR A 153 -8.38 -5.45 -14.85
CA TYR A 153 -8.04 -6.55 -13.94
C TYR A 153 -9.19 -6.82 -12.97
N ASN A 154 -9.33 -8.05 -12.54
CA ASN A 154 -10.21 -8.43 -11.45
C ASN A 154 -9.39 -8.72 -10.19
N ILE A 155 -9.93 -8.44 -9.01
CA ILE A 155 -9.32 -8.86 -7.74
C ILE A 155 -9.29 -10.39 -7.73
N ASP A 156 -8.11 -10.97 -7.55
CA ASP A 156 -7.89 -12.42 -7.48
C ASP A 156 -7.62 -12.85 -6.03
N TYR A 157 -6.78 -12.08 -5.31
CA TYR A 157 -6.37 -12.47 -3.97
C TYR A 157 -5.96 -11.27 -3.10
N PHE A 158 -6.36 -11.26 -1.84
CA PHE A 158 -5.84 -10.35 -0.81
C PHE A 158 -4.69 -11.04 -0.08
N VAL A 159 -3.47 -10.54 -0.27
CA VAL A 159 -2.28 -11.09 0.40
C VAL A 159 -2.44 -10.96 1.91
N GLY A 160 -2.32 -12.05 2.65
CA GLY A 160 -2.55 -12.08 4.09
C GLY A 160 -1.42 -11.44 4.94
N PRO A 161 -1.62 -11.30 6.25
CA PRO A 161 -0.63 -10.66 7.13
C PRO A 161 0.67 -11.46 7.18
N GLY A 162 1.79 -10.82 6.83
CA GLY A 162 3.10 -11.44 6.78
C GLY A 162 3.26 -12.52 5.70
N GLU A 163 2.34 -12.65 4.78
CA GLU A 163 2.42 -13.57 3.66
C GLU A 163 3.44 -13.09 2.63
N ILE A 164 4.08 -14.04 1.96
CA ILE A 164 5.04 -13.79 0.88
C ILE A 164 4.63 -14.61 -0.32
N LEU A 165 4.43 -13.93 -1.46
CA LEU A 165 4.11 -14.53 -2.75
C LEU A 165 5.24 -14.26 -3.75
N LEU A 166 5.52 -15.21 -4.62
CA LEU A 166 6.24 -14.98 -5.88
C LEU A 166 5.21 -14.97 -7.00
N VAL A 167 5.15 -13.88 -7.75
CA VAL A 167 4.21 -13.67 -8.86
C VAL A 167 4.99 -13.55 -10.15
N ASN A 168 4.61 -14.31 -11.17
CA ASN A 168 5.17 -14.26 -12.51
C ASN A 168 4.08 -14.43 -13.58
N ALA A 169 4.44 -14.59 -14.84
CA ALA A 169 3.47 -14.73 -15.94
C ALA A 169 2.59 -15.99 -15.82
N ASP A 170 3.10 -17.05 -15.21
CA ASP A 170 2.40 -18.35 -15.11
C ASP A 170 1.45 -18.40 -13.91
N GLY A 171 1.57 -17.48 -12.98
CA GLY A 171 0.74 -17.43 -11.77
C GLY A 171 1.47 -16.91 -10.55
N TYR A 172 1.04 -17.36 -9.38
CA TYR A 172 1.72 -17.04 -8.13
C TYR A 172 1.95 -18.29 -7.27
N THR A 173 3.05 -18.25 -6.54
CA THR A 173 3.45 -19.30 -5.60
C THR A 173 3.56 -18.69 -4.21
N GLN A 174 2.95 -19.34 -3.22
CA GLN A 174 3.05 -18.94 -1.82
C GLN A 174 4.37 -19.41 -1.22
N LEU A 175 5.30 -18.48 -0.99
CA LEU A 175 6.60 -18.76 -0.38
C LEU A 175 6.50 -18.83 1.15
N ARG A 176 5.57 -18.07 1.74
CA ARG A 176 5.28 -18.06 3.17
C ARG A 176 3.79 -17.88 3.41
N LYS A 177 3.20 -18.73 4.23
CA LYS A 177 1.79 -18.65 4.61
C LYS A 177 1.50 -17.42 5.46
N PRO A 178 0.27 -16.88 5.39
CA PRO A 178 -0.13 -15.75 6.23
C PRO A 178 -0.12 -16.11 7.73
N GLY A 179 0.17 -15.12 8.55
CA GLY A 179 0.03 -15.19 9.99
C GLY A 179 -1.44 -15.16 10.43
N LYS A 180 -1.72 -15.61 11.63
CA LYS A 180 -3.08 -15.62 12.19
C LYS A 180 -3.57 -14.27 12.69
N LYS A 181 -2.65 -13.34 13.00
CA LYS A 181 -2.97 -12.04 13.59
C LYS A 181 -2.96 -10.97 12.53
N MET A 182 -4.10 -10.32 12.33
CA MET A 182 -4.25 -9.15 11.49
C MET A 182 -4.49 -7.89 12.35
N GLN A 183 -3.88 -6.78 11.96
CA GLN A 183 -4.04 -5.46 12.57
C GLN A 183 -4.14 -4.41 11.48
N ILE A 184 -5.06 -4.63 10.54
CA ILE A 184 -5.29 -3.66 9.48
C ILE A 184 -5.75 -2.32 10.06
N CYS A 185 -5.31 -1.23 9.44
CA CYS A 185 -5.66 0.11 9.90
C CYS A 185 -7.08 0.47 9.45
N SER A 186 -8.00 0.70 10.39
CA SER A 186 -9.37 1.13 10.08
C SER A 186 -9.43 2.47 9.32
N PHE A 187 -8.37 3.27 9.41
CA PHE A 187 -8.23 4.54 8.69
C PHE A 187 -8.32 4.37 7.15
N LEU A 188 -8.02 3.18 6.63
CA LEU A 188 -8.22 2.84 5.22
C LEU A 188 -9.69 3.03 4.80
N TRP A 189 -10.65 2.63 5.64
CA TRP A 189 -12.07 2.80 5.35
C TRP A 189 -12.61 4.16 5.77
N VAL A 190 -12.33 4.58 7.00
CA VAL A 190 -12.99 5.79 7.54
C VAL A 190 -12.50 7.09 6.90
N TYR A 191 -11.28 7.14 6.37
CA TYR A 191 -10.76 8.38 5.81
C TYR A 191 -9.92 8.21 4.55
N TYR A 192 -8.86 7.38 4.59
CA TYR A 192 -7.80 7.36 3.57
C TYR A 192 -8.25 6.75 2.25
N GLY A 193 -8.93 5.61 2.27
CA GLY A 193 -9.29 4.85 1.07
C GLY A 193 -10.17 5.63 0.12
N TYR A 194 -9.96 5.42 -1.18
CA TYR A 194 -10.84 5.96 -2.20
C TYR A 194 -12.20 5.24 -2.15
N PRO A 195 -13.36 5.93 -2.34
CA PRO A 195 -14.69 5.34 -2.12
C PRO A 195 -14.96 4.03 -2.85
N VAL A 196 -14.44 3.88 -4.07
CA VAL A 196 -14.63 2.65 -4.87
C VAL A 196 -13.64 1.53 -4.53
N CYS A 197 -12.65 1.80 -3.66
CA CYS A 197 -11.73 0.78 -3.22
C CYS A 197 -12.38 -0.25 -2.31
N GLU A 198 -11.79 -1.44 -2.32
CA GLU A 198 -12.15 -2.56 -1.45
C GLU A 198 -10.89 -3.04 -0.73
N TYR A 199 -11.02 -3.29 0.57
CA TYR A 199 -9.97 -3.90 1.40
C TYR A 199 -10.57 -5.07 2.17
N GLU A 200 -9.95 -6.24 2.07
CA GLU A 200 -10.41 -7.46 2.73
C GLU A 200 -11.89 -7.80 2.45
N GLY A 201 -12.35 -7.58 1.24
CA GLY A 201 -13.73 -7.84 0.85
C GLY A 201 -14.75 -6.79 1.31
N ASN A 202 -14.31 -5.65 1.85
CA ASN A 202 -15.20 -4.58 2.32
C ASN A 202 -14.97 -3.29 1.55
N ASN A 203 -16.00 -2.83 0.84
CA ASN A 203 -15.96 -1.57 0.09
C ASN A 203 -15.88 -0.36 1.03
N VAL A 204 -15.09 0.64 0.65
CA VAL A 204 -14.83 1.83 1.47
C VAL A 204 -16.08 2.68 1.68
N ASP A 205 -16.84 2.96 0.61
CA ASP A 205 -18.03 3.84 0.72
C ASP A 205 -19.16 3.17 1.50
N GLN A 206 -19.34 1.86 1.31
CA GLN A 206 -20.31 1.08 2.09
C GLN A 206 -19.96 1.09 3.59
N MET A 207 -18.69 0.90 3.94
CA MET A 207 -18.24 0.97 5.33
C MET A 207 -18.47 2.35 5.95
N ARG A 208 -18.26 3.44 5.18
CA ARG A 208 -18.57 4.80 5.62
C ARG A 208 -20.05 4.98 5.84
N TYR A 209 -20.87 4.50 4.91
CA TYR A 209 -22.32 4.55 5.02
C TYR A 209 -22.80 3.82 6.28
N ASP A 210 -22.34 2.58 6.51
CA ASP A 210 -22.72 1.77 7.67
C ASP A 210 -22.30 2.43 9.00
N CYS A 211 -21.10 3.01 9.06
CA CYS A 211 -20.64 3.82 10.19
C CYS A 211 -21.58 5.02 10.43
N GLY A 212 -21.96 5.70 9.35
CA GLY A 212 -22.91 6.82 9.42
C GLY A 212 -24.27 6.40 9.97
N VAL A 213 -24.81 5.27 9.53
CA VAL A 213 -26.09 4.72 10.02
C VAL A 213 -26.04 4.50 11.53
N GLU A 214 -24.97 3.85 12.03
CA GLU A 214 -24.83 3.61 13.48
C GLU A 214 -24.63 4.91 14.27
N MET A 215 -23.91 5.89 13.72
CA MET A 215 -23.78 7.22 14.33
C MET A 215 -25.15 7.92 14.42
N GLY A 216 -25.93 7.92 13.33
CA GLY A 216 -27.24 8.57 13.29
C GLY A 216 -28.26 7.95 14.24
N LYS A 217 -28.24 6.63 14.43
CA LYS A 217 -29.11 5.92 15.38
C LYS A 217 -28.82 6.28 16.85
N ASN A 218 -27.57 6.55 17.16
CA ASN A 218 -27.08 6.75 18.54
C ASN A 218 -26.89 8.23 18.90
N ASP A 219 -27.08 9.15 17.96
CA ASP A 219 -26.94 10.57 18.21
C ASP A 219 -28.30 11.18 18.66
N GLU A 220 -28.27 11.93 19.76
CA GLU A 220 -29.43 12.61 20.33
C GLU A 220 -29.64 14.03 19.84
N ILE A 221 -28.69 14.59 19.03
CA ILE A 221 -28.78 15.96 18.53
C ILE A 221 -29.96 16.12 17.58
N GLU A 222 -30.84 17.08 17.84
CA GLU A 222 -31.91 17.46 16.92
C GLU A 222 -31.35 18.31 15.78
N ALA A 223 -31.67 17.96 14.54
CA ALA A 223 -31.24 18.67 13.35
C ALA A 223 -32.29 18.56 12.24
N ASP A 224 -32.44 19.62 11.44
CA ASP A 224 -33.38 19.67 10.32
C ASP A 224 -32.89 18.89 9.11
N PHE A 225 -31.58 18.78 8.94
CA PHE A 225 -30.91 18.04 7.86
C PHE A 225 -29.44 17.77 8.18
N VAL A 226 -28.84 16.88 7.42
CA VAL A 226 -27.40 16.62 7.47
C VAL A 226 -26.77 16.92 6.11
N SER A 227 -25.51 17.34 6.12
CA SER A 227 -24.70 17.58 4.92
C SER A 227 -23.30 17.03 5.10
N GLY A 228 -22.80 16.31 4.09
CA GLY A 228 -21.44 15.80 4.07
C GLY A 228 -20.44 16.86 3.61
N ILE A 229 -19.28 16.88 4.26
CA ILE A 229 -18.14 17.65 3.76
C ILE A 229 -17.50 16.85 2.59
N PRO A 230 -17.47 17.42 1.37
CA PRO A 230 -16.90 16.72 0.23
C PRO A 230 -15.39 16.47 0.35
N ASP A 231 -14.86 15.34 -0.17
CA ASP A 231 -15.66 14.25 -0.76
C ASP A 231 -15.82 13.09 0.23
N SER A 232 -14.86 12.88 1.14
CA SER A 232 -14.76 11.74 2.04
C SER A 232 -15.88 11.63 3.08
N GLY A 233 -16.52 12.75 3.43
CA GLY A 233 -17.63 12.79 4.40
C GLY A 233 -19.00 12.45 3.82
N ILE A 234 -19.16 12.30 2.51
CA ILE A 234 -20.47 12.13 1.87
C ILE A 234 -21.08 10.78 2.25
N GLY A 235 -20.36 9.68 2.14
CA GLY A 235 -20.87 8.35 2.48
C GLY A 235 -21.35 8.27 3.93
N MET A 236 -20.57 8.77 4.89
CA MET A 236 -20.99 8.83 6.31
C MET A 236 -22.20 9.70 6.52
N ALA A 237 -22.31 10.86 5.85
CA ALA A 237 -23.44 11.76 6.01
C ALA A 237 -24.73 11.19 5.43
N LEU A 238 -24.65 10.45 4.32
CA LEU A 238 -25.80 9.71 3.76
C LEU A 238 -26.26 8.61 4.72
N GLY A 239 -25.33 7.84 5.28
CA GLY A 239 -25.63 6.85 6.29
C GLY A 239 -26.24 7.47 7.55
N TYR A 240 -25.66 8.57 8.03
CA TYR A 240 -26.18 9.30 9.21
C TYR A 240 -27.61 9.78 8.97
N ALA A 241 -27.88 10.36 7.79
CA ALA A 241 -29.24 10.78 7.41
C ALA A 241 -30.23 9.62 7.50
N ALA A 242 -29.86 8.46 6.96
CA ALA A 242 -30.68 7.25 7.00
C ALA A 242 -30.87 6.73 8.44
N GLY A 243 -29.82 6.67 9.24
CA GLY A 243 -29.87 6.20 10.63
C GLY A 243 -30.67 7.10 11.56
N LYS A 244 -30.58 8.42 11.36
CA LYS A 244 -31.30 9.45 12.12
C LYS A 244 -32.76 9.66 11.66
N GLY A 245 -33.04 9.31 10.41
CA GLY A 245 -34.40 9.57 9.82
C GLY A 245 -34.60 11.03 9.41
N ILE A 246 -33.54 11.78 9.10
CA ILE A 246 -33.60 13.18 8.65
C ILE A 246 -33.07 13.31 7.21
N PRO A 247 -33.46 14.37 6.47
CA PRO A 247 -33.05 14.51 5.08
C PRO A 247 -31.56 14.85 4.96
N TYR A 248 -30.90 14.26 3.93
CA TYR A 248 -29.63 14.74 3.44
C TYR A 248 -29.82 15.93 2.51
N LYS A 249 -29.05 17.01 2.69
CA LYS A 249 -28.99 18.14 1.78
C LYS A 249 -27.55 18.48 1.43
N ARG A 250 -27.31 18.84 0.17
CA ARG A 250 -25.97 19.25 -0.28
C ARG A 250 -25.69 20.69 0.14
N GLY A 251 -25.10 20.87 1.32
CA GLY A 251 -24.74 22.18 1.88
C GLY A 251 -23.35 22.67 1.45
N PHE A 252 -22.47 21.75 1.00
CA PHE A 252 -21.10 22.08 0.61
C PHE A 252 -20.77 21.57 -0.78
N VAL A 253 -19.93 22.32 -1.48
CA VAL A 253 -19.35 21.95 -2.78
C VAL A 253 -17.86 22.15 -2.71
N LYS A 254 -17.10 21.16 -3.15
CA LYS A 254 -15.65 21.29 -3.29
C LYS A 254 -15.36 22.23 -4.47
N TYR A 255 -14.62 23.29 -4.20
CA TYR A 255 -14.12 24.16 -5.23
C TYR A 255 -12.73 23.65 -5.66
N THR A 256 -12.64 23.13 -6.86
CA THR A 256 -11.38 22.77 -7.51
C THR A 256 -11.16 23.75 -8.66
N PRO A 257 -10.32 24.78 -8.47
CA PRO A 257 -9.93 25.62 -9.60
C PRO A 257 -9.20 24.76 -10.64
N THR A 258 -9.63 24.87 -11.89
CA THR A 258 -9.03 24.20 -13.05
C THR A 258 -7.72 24.88 -13.45
#